data_53cb8a41945ae90016cb6367e3f1ebf0
#
_entry.id   53cb8a41945ae90016cb6367e3f1ebf0
#
_cell.length_a   1.000
_cell.length_b   1.000
_cell.length_c   1.000
_cell.angle_alpha   90.00
_cell.angle_beta   90.00
_cell.angle_gamma   90.00
#
_symmetry.space_group_name_H-M   'P 1'
#
loop_
_entity.id
_entity.type
_entity.pdbx_description
1 polymer ?
#
loop_
_entity_poly.entity_id
_entity_poly.type
_entity_poly.pdbx_seq_one_letter_code
_entity_poly.pdbx_strand_id
1 'polypeptide(L)'
;NLNNPASPYKTYVIKGDNPADKIIQLTRWFDSHSIKYGHPSASKASRGFDYQTQSTSNVNVSAEDIVISIYQPKSRFITTLFEPQSKLSDSATYDITTWNLMYNYDLKGYALTERINPAKEFKAKVVDNASVMAKPYAYIFKYETLRDVEFLSTLLNKKFKVRSSEKAFTVGGQSFEPGTLIVTRRNNESMADFDTAIKALANDKGRKIYTSTTGFVDKGKDFGSGSVAYLKA
;
A
#
# COMPACT_ATOMS: atom_id res chain seq x y z
N ASN A 1 -16.69 -2.24 -29.14
CA ASN A 1 -18.04 -2.57 -28.72
C ASN A 1 -18.10 -2.66 -27.19
N LEU A 2 -18.79 -1.74 -26.53
CA LEU A 2 -18.90 -1.68 -25.06
C LEU A 2 -19.55 -2.91 -24.46
N ASN A 3 -20.39 -3.61 -25.21
CA ASN A 3 -21.12 -4.78 -24.77
C ASN A 3 -20.31 -6.08 -24.90
N ASN A 4 -19.22 -6.09 -25.66
CA ASN A 4 -18.34 -7.24 -25.83
C ASN A 4 -16.91 -6.77 -26.13
N PRO A 5 -16.16 -6.34 -25.11
CA PRO A 5 -14.74 -5.96 -25.29
C PRO A 5 -13.91 -7.19 -25.68
N ALA A 6 -12.93 -6.98 -26.57
CA ALA A 6 -12.10 -8.07 -27.14
C ALA A 6 -11.08 -8.64 -26.15
N SER A 7 -10.74 -7.94 -25.05
CA SER A 7 -9.77 -8.44 -24.07
C SER A 7 -10.23 -9.74 -23.41
N PRO A 8 -9.34 -10.70 -23.17
CA PRO A 8 -9.66 -11.90 -22.39
C PRO A 8 -10.02 -11.53 -20.93
N TYR A 9 -9.40 -10.51 -20.38
CA TYR A 9 -9.70 -10.05 -19.02
C TYR A 9 -10.84 -9.03 -19.04
N LYS A 10 -11.83 -9.25 -18.20
CA LYS A 10 -13.07 -8.45 -18.13
C LYS A 10 -13.12 -7.52 -16.92
N THR A 11 -12.34 -7.83 -15.89
CA THR A 11 -12.26 -7.06 -14.65
C THR A 11 -10.84 -7.08 -14.11
N TYR A 12 -10.37 -5.92 -13.68
CA TYR A 12 -9.14 -5.80 -12.90
C TYR A 12 -9.49 -5.51 -11.43
N VAL A 13 -8.80 -6.19 -10.53
CA VAL A 13 -9.06 -6.11 -9.09
C VAL A 13 -7.79 -5.59 -8.40
N ILE A 14 -7.94 -4.55 -7.60
CA ILE A 14 -6.91 -4.04 -6.70
C ILE A 14 -7.31 -4.48 -5.30
N LYS A 15 -6.43 -5.19 -4.60
CA LYS A 15 -6.70 -5.66 -3.24
C LYS A 15 -6.84 -4.51 -2.26
N GLY A 16 -7.84 -4.58 -1.40
CA GLY A 16 -8.13 -3.56 -0.38
C GLY A 16 -7.10 -3.47 0.75
N ASP A 17 -6.18 -4.44 0.86
CA ASP A 17 -5.06 -4.46 1.80
C ASP A 17 -3.76 -3.82 1.27
N ASN A 18 -3.77 -3.28 0.06
CA ASN A 18 -2.68 -2.46 -0.43
C ASN A 18 -2.53 -1.18 0.42
N PRO A 19 -1.33 -0.57 0.48
CA PRO A 19 -1.13 0.70 1.15
C PRO A 19 -2.13 1.77 0.70
N ALA A 20 -2.84 2.37 1.66
CA ALA A 20 -3.98 3.25 1.38
C ALA A 20 -3.60 4.47 0.52
N ASP A 21 -2.40 5.00 0.67
CA ASP A 21 -1.92 6.14 -0.11
C ASP A 21 -1.61 5.78 -1.58
N LYS A 22 -1.12 4.56 -1.86
CA LYS A 22 -1.00 4.06 -3.24
C LYS A 22 -2.38 3.97 -3.89
N ILE A 23 -3.37 3.42 -3.18
CA ILE A 23 -4.76 3.33 -3.66
C ILE A 23 -5.33 4.74 -3.91
N ILE A 24 -5.19 5.67 -2.96
CA ILE A 24 -5.70 7.04 -3.08
C ILE A 24 -5.07 7.77 -4.27
N GLN A 25 -3.77 7.62 -4.47
CA GLN A 25 -3.08 8.23 -5.60
C GLN A 25 -3.59 7.69 -6.93
N LEU A 26 -3.75 6.37 -7.02
CA LEU A 26 -4.23 5.71 -8.22
C LEU A 26 -5.70 6.05 -8.52
N THR A 27 -6.56 6.08 -7.50
CA THR A 27 -7.97 6.42 -7.69
C THR A 27 -8.17 7.88 -8.11
N ARG A 28 -7.40 8.83 -7.59
CA ARG A 28 -7.37 10.21 -8.09
C ARG A 28 -6.97 10.28 -9.57
N TRP A 29 -6.04 9.43 -9.98
CA TRP A 29 -5.66 9.32 -11.37
C TRP A 29 -6.81 8.73 -12.21
N PHE A 30 -7.55 7.72 -11.71
CA PHE A 30 -8.75 7.21 -12.39
C PHE A 30 -9.80 8.30 -12.59
N ASP A 31 -10.05 9.11 -11.55
CA ASP A 31 -11.02 10.21 -11.61
C ASP A 31 -10.63 11.22 -12.70
N SER A 32 -9.35 11.62 -12.76
CA SER A 32 -8.87 12.57 -13.77
C SER A 32 -9.00 12.05 -15.21
N HIS A 33 -9.04 10.72 -15.39
CA HIS A 33 -9.21 10.06 -16.69
C HIS A 33 -10.61 9.53 -16.95
N SER A 34 -11.57 9.82 -16.04
CA SER A 34 -12.96 9.35 -16.13
C SER A 34 -13.08 7.82 -16.22
N ILE A 35 -12.22 7.10 -15.51
CA ILE A 35 -12.28 5.65 -15.35
C ILE A 35 -13.24 5.33 -14.21
N LYS A 36 -14.24 4.49 -14.45
CA LYS A 36 -15.20 4.03 -13.44
C LYS A 36 -14.62 2.85 -12.68
N TYR A 37 -14.65 2.94 -11.35
CA TYR A 37 -14.17 1.92 -10.42
C TYR A 37 -15.01 1.95 -9.14
N GLY A 38 -14.84 0.99 -8.24
CA GLY A 38 -15.53 0.96 -6.95
C GLY A 38 -15.43 -0.40 -6.29
N HIS A 39 -16.16 -0.60 -5.21
CA HIS A 39 -16.21 -1.89 -4.55
C HIS A 39 -17.22 -2.83 -5.22
N PRO A 40 -16.99 -4.17 -5.21
CA PRO A 40 -17.99 -5.13 -5.66
C PRO A 40 -19.18 -5.16 -4.71
N SER A 41 -20.31 -5.71 -5.15
CA SER A 41 -21.52 -5.86 -4.32
C SER A 41 -21.33 -6.77 -3.12
N ALA A 42 -20.55 -7.84 -3.29
CA ALA A 42 -20.23 -8.85 -2.28
C ALA A 42 -18.89 -9.52 -2.60
N SER A 43 -18.36 -10.25 -1.63
CA SER A 43 -17.19 -11.11 -1.84
C SER A 43 -17.54 -12.26 -2.80
N LYS A 44 -16.58 -12.62 -3.65
CA LYS A 44 -16.76 -13.65 -4.67
C LYS A 44 -15.50 -14.42 -4.95
N ALA A 45 -15.58 -15.75 -4.98
CA ALA A 45 -14.53 -16.59 -5.54
C ALA A 45 -14.51 -16.47 -7.07
N SER A 46 -13.35 -16.37 -7.66
CA SER A 46 -13.14 -16.27 -9.10
C SER A 46 -11.83 -16.94 -9.51
N ARG A 47 -11.50 -16.89 -10.80
CA ARG A 47 -10.21 -17.33 -11.31
C ARG A 47 -9.59 -16.21 -12.14
N GLY A 48 -8.31 -15.96 -11.94
CA GLY A 48 -7.64 -14.87 -12.64
C GLY A 48 -6.13 -14.95 -12.59
N PHE A 49 -5.50 -14.07 -13.33
CA PHE A 49 -4.07 -13.86 -13.28
C PHE A 49 -3.74 -13.03 -12.04
N ASP A 50 -2.83 -13.54 -11.23
CA ASP A 50 -2.28 -12.87 -10.05
C ASP A 50 -0.99 -12.13 -10.45
N TYR A 51 -0.96 -10.81 -10.25
CA TYR A 51 0.18 -9.98 -10.62
C TYR A 51 1.42 -10.22 -9.74
N GLN A 52 1.24 -10.70 -8.50
CA GLN A 52 2.36 -10.97 -7.59
C GLN A 52 3.08 -12.27 -7.96
N THR A 53 2.31 -13.32 -8.24
CA THR A 53 2.86 -14.65 -8.58
C THR A 53 3.05 -14.85 -10.08
N GLN A 54 2.56 -13.92 -10.91
CA GLN A 54 2.56 -13.98 -12.38
C GLN A 54 1.95 -15.27 -12.93
N SER A 55 0.95 -15.80 -12.25
CA SER A 55 0.30 -17.06 -12.60
C SER A 55 -1.23 -16.96 -12.47
N THR A 56 -1.93 -17.89 -13.15
CA THR A 56 -3.39 -17.97 -13.03
C THR A 56 -3.75 -18.90 -11.87
N SER A 57 -4.53 -18.38 -10.93
CA SER A 57 -4.94 -19.09 -9.73
C SER A 57 -6.41 -18.84 -9.37
N ASN A 58 -6.91 -19.60 -8.41
CA ASN A 58 -8.17 -19.27 -7.75
C ASN A 58 -7.93 -18.08 -6.82
N VAL A 59 -8.79 -17.08 -6.93
CA VAL A 59 -8.68 -15.81 -6.21
C VAL A 59 -9.97 -15.50 -5.48
N ASN A 60 -9.88 -14.84 -4.34
CA ASN A 60 -11.03 -14.35 -3.62
C ASN A 60 -11.09 -12.83 -3.72
N VAL A 61 -12.11 -12.32 -4.41
CA VAL A 61 -12.43 -10.90 -4.46
C VAL A 61 -13.24 -10.57 -3.22
N SER A 62 -12.73 -9.73 -2.35
CA SER A 62 -13.44 -9.30 -1.13
C SER A 62 -14.29 -8.05 -1.40
N ALA A 63 -15.25 -7.78 -0.51
CA ALA A 63 -16.05 -6.57 -0.58
C ALA A 63 -15.25 -5.27 -0.40
N GLU A 64 -14.03 -5.36 0.14
CA GLU A 64 -13.11 -4.25 0.37
C GLU A 64 -12.18 -3.99 -0.82
N ASP A 65 -12.13 -4.91 -1.79
CA ASP A 65 -11.29 -4.76 -2.98
C ASP A 65 -11.90 -3.71 -3.92
N ILE A 66 -11.08 -3.16 -4.80
CA ILE A 66 -11.52 -2.24 -5.84
C ILE A 66 -11.59 -3.00 -7.15
N VAL A 67 -12.71 -2.90 -7.84
CA VAL A 67 -12.91 -3.52 -9.15
C VAL A 67 -13.02 -2.45 -10.24
N ILE A 68 -12.40 -2.73 -11.38
CA ILE A 68 -12.42 -1.91 -12.58
C ILE A 68 -12.90 -2.80 -13.72
N SER A 69 -14.15 -2.62 -14.15
CA SER A 69 -14.71 -3.37 -15.27
C SER A 69 -14.32 -2.70 -16.60
N ILE A 70 -13.90 -3.50 -17.59
CA ILE A 70 -13.62 -2.96 -18.93
C ILE A 70 -14.91 -2.64 -19.73
N TYR A 71 -16.09 -2.90 -19.19
CA TYR A 71 -17.37 -2.57 -19.83
C TYR A 71 -17.74 -1.10 -19.61
N GLN A 72 -16.85 -0.22 -20.07
CA GLN A 72 -16.98 1.24 -19.98
C GLN A 72 -16.29 1.93 -21.17
N PRO A 73 -16.57 3.21 -21.46
CA PRO A 73 -16.03 3.90 -22.64
C PRO A 73 -14.51 3.86 -22.77
N LYS A 74 -13.78 3.82 -21.65
CA LYS A 74 -12.30 3.74 -21.59
C LYS A 74 -11.75 2.32 -21.70
N SER A 75 -12.52 1.35 -22.17
CA SER A 75 -12.18 -0.08 -22.24
C SER A 75 -10.77 -0.37 -22.76
N ARG A 76 -10.39 0.17 -23.93
CA ARG A 76 -9.06 -0.03 -24.51
C ARG A 76 -7.95 0.55 -23.63
N PHE A 77 -8.16 1.77 -23.13
CA PHE A 77 -7.21 2.44 -22.26
C PHE A 77 -6.96 1.64 -20.98
N ILE A 78 -8.04 1.16 -20.32
CA ILE A 78 -7.95 0.31 -19.14
C ILE A 78 -7.22 -0.98 -19.46
N THR A 79 -7.55 -1.64 -20.57
CA THR A 79 -6.86 -2.88 -20.98
C THR A 79 -5.36 -2.65 -21.11
N THR A 80 -4.92 -1.60 -21.81
CA THR A 80 -3.49 -1.28 -21.97
C THR A 80 -2.81 -1.05 -20.61
N LEU A 81 -3.47 -0.34 -19.69
CA LEU A 81 -2.90 0.01 -18.38
C LEU A 81 -2.81 -1.16 -17.40
N PHE A 82 -3.58 -2.22 -17.62
CA PHE A 82 -3.70 -3.34 -16.69
C PHE A 82 -3.47 -4.70 -17.31
N GLU A 83 -3.24 -4.83 -18.61
CA GLU A 83 -2.99 -6.15 -19.20
C GLU A 83 -1.73 -6.79 -18.58
N PRO A 84 -1.82 -8.05 -18.10
CA PRO A 84 -0.68 -8.71 -17.45
C PRO A 84 0.54 -8.88 -18.36
N GLN A 85 0.31 -9.10 -19.63
CA GLN A 85 1.33 -9.35 -20.64
C GLN A 85 0.97 -8.60 -21.92
N SER A 86 1.87 -7.74 -22.38
CA SER A 86 1.77 -7.10 -23.67
C SER A 86 2.09 -8.08 -24.81
N LYS A 87 1.28 -8.07 -25.84
CA LYS A 87 1.65 -8.70 -27.11
C LYS A 87 2.40 -7.67 -27.96
N LEU A 88 3.70 -7.77 -27.95
CA LEU A 88 4.53 -6.98 -28.85
C LEU A 88 4.47 -7.61 -30.26
N SER A 89 4.20 -6.79 -31.25
CA SER A 89 4.19 -7.23 -32.65
C SER A 89 5.60 -7.26 -33.26
N ASP A 90 6.56 -6.64 -32.62
CA ASP A 90 7.95 -6.56 -33.04
C ASP A 90 8.88 -6.80 -31.84
N SER A 91 9.92 -7.63 -32.05
CA SER A 91 10.96 -7.89 -31.06
C SER A 91 11.97 -6.74 -30.92
N ALA A 92 12.02 -5.82 -31.87
CA ALA A 92 12.86 -4.62 -31.84
C ALA A 92 12.17 -3.48 -31.09
N THR A 93 11.74 -3.73 -29.88
CA THR A 93 11.13 -2.69 -29.03
C THR A 93 12.21 -1.71 -28.58
N TYR A 94 12.19 -0.53 -29.13
CA TYR A 94 13.18 0.52 -28.85
C TYR A 94 12.98 1.20 -27.51
N ASP A 95 11.75 1.16 -26.95
CA ASP A 95 11.39 1.82 -25.71
C ASP A 95 10.79 0.82 -24.73
N ILE A 96 11.52 0.53 -23.65
CA ILE A 96 11.08 -0.35 -22.57
C ILE A 96 10.47 0.51 -21.47
N THR A 97 9.23 0.93 -21.67
CA THR A 97 8.44 1.61 -20.64
C THR A 97 7.43 0.67 -20.02
N THR A 98 7.39 0.60 -18.70
CA THR A 98 6.36 -0.13 -17.98
C THR A 98 5.13 0.75 -17.83
N TRP A 99 4.10 0.51 -18.63
CA TRP A 99 2.81 1.23 -18.54
C TRP A 99 1.80 0.55 -17.62
N ASN A 100 2.05 -0.69 -17.21
CA ASN A 100 1.13 -1.44 -16.36
C ASN A 100 1.11 -0.86 -14.94
N LEU A 101 -0.05 -0.34 -14.55
CA LEU A 101 -0.22 0.35 -13.28
C LEU A 101 -0.11 -0.59 -12.06
N MET A 102 -0.43 -1.88 -12.19
CA MET A 102 -0.25 -2.83 -11.09
C MET A 102 1.22 -2.98 -10.71
N TYR A 103 2.10 -3.06 -11.72
CA TYR A 103 3.54 -3.16 -11.48
C TYR A 103 4.15 -1.82 -11.07
N ASN A 104 3.76 -0.72 -11.73
CA ASN A 104 4.29 0.62 -11.43
C ASN A 104 4.00 1.08 -10.00
N TYR A 105 2.82 0.73 -9.47
CA TYR A 105 2.43 1.06 -8.11
C TYR A 105 2.76 -0.07 -7.12
N ASP A 106 3.34 -1.19 -7.61
CA ASP A 106 3.59 -2.38 -6.78
C ASP A 106 2.34 -2.76 -5.97
N LEU A 107 1.26 -3.09 -6.70
CA LEU A 107 -0.04 -3.40 -6.11
C LEU A 107 -0.32 -4.90 -6.17
N LYS A 108 -0.83 -5.43 -5.08
CA LYS A 108 -1.49 -6.74 -5.09
C LYS A 108 -2.80 -6.62 -5.85
N GLY A 109 -3.03 -7.52 -6.78
CA GLY A 109 -4.26 -7.51 -7.56
C GLY A 109 -4.36 -8.64 -8.57
N TYR A 110 -5.49 -8.67 -9.28
CA TYR A 110 -5.83 -9.75 -10.19
C TYR A 110 -6.43 -9.22 -11.50
N ALA A 111 -6.19 -9.94 -12.61
CA ALA A 111 -6.91 -9.76 -13.86
C ALA A 111 -7.86 -10.95 -14.07
N LEU A 112 -9.17 -10.72 -14.05
CA LEU A 112 -10.20 -11.74 -14.10
C LEU A 112 -10.80 -11.86 -15.49
N THR A 113 -11.05 -13.09 -15.95
CA THR A 113 -11.81 -13.35 -17.18
C THR A 113 -13.32 -13.13 -17.00
N GLU A 114 -13.77 -13.06 -15.77
CA GLU A 114 -15.14 -12.83 -15.39
C GLU A 114 -15.44 -11.32 -15.26
N ARG A 115 -16.66 -10.94 -15.61
CA ARG A 115 -17.17 -9.58 -15.42
C ARG A 115 -17.65 -9.38 -13.98
N ILE A 116 -17.03 -8.44 -13.26
CA ILE A 116 -17.51 -7.90 -11.98
C ILE A 116 -17.62 -6.39 -12.12
N ASN A 117 -18.84 -5.86 -11.97
CA ASN A 117 -19.06 -4.42 -12.04
C ASN A 117 -18.85 -3.78 -10.67
N PRO A 118 -18.32 -2.54 -10.62
CA PRO A 118 -18.39 -1.73 -9.41
C PRO A 118 -19.86 -1.51 -9.03
N ALA A 119 -20.18 -1.75 -7.76
CA ALA A 119 -21.55 -1.65 -7.22
C ALA A 119 -21.65 -0.61 -6.10
N LYS A 120 -20.53 -0.31 -5.43
CA LYS A 120 -20.45 0.69 -4.36
C LYS A 120 -19.31 1.66 -4.67
N GLU A 121 -19.53 2.92 -4.33
CA GLU A 121 -18.50 3.95 -4.47
C GLU A 121 -17.30 3.64 -3.59
N PHE A 122 -16.10 3.85 -4.12
CA PHE A 122 -14.88 3.76 -3.34
C PHE A 122 -14.83 4.91 -2.32
N LYS A 123 -14.52 4.55 -1.08
CA LYS A 123 -14.22 5.50 -0.01
C LYS A 123 -12.82 5.22 0.53
N ALA A 124 -11.97 6.24 0.48
CA ALA A 124 -10.61 6.14 1.02
C ALA A 124 -10.66 5.82 2.51
N LYS A 125 -9.86 4.82 2.94
CA LYS A 125 -9.70 4.51 4.36
C LYS A 125 -8.92 5.65 5.02
N VAL A 126 -9.51 6.28 6.02
CA VAL A 126 -8.82 7.26 6.86
C VAL A 126 -8.03 6.50 7.92
N VAL A 127 -6.79 6.89 8.11
CA VAL A 127 -5.96 6.32 9.18
C VAL A 127 -6.50 6.80 10.52
N ASP A 128 -6.95 5.86 11.35
CA ASP A 128 -7.38 6.13 12.71
C ASP A 128 -6.26 5.79 13.70
N ASN A 129 -5.82 6.80 14.44
CA ASN A 129 -4.82 6.71 15.49
C ASN A 129 -5.40 7.08 16.89
N ALA A 130 -6.73 7.14 17.04
CA ALA A 130 -7.39 7.56 18.29
C ALA A 130 -7.04 6.66 19.48
N SER A 131 -6.88 5.35 19.24
CA SER A 131 -6.55 4.36 20.28
C SER A 131 -5.06 4.19 20.57
N VAL A 132 -4.20 5.05 20.04
CA VAL A 132 -2.74 4.95 20.25
C VAL A 132 -2.39 5.25 21.70
N MET A 133 -1.59 4.38 22.30
CA MET A 133 -1.10 4.51 23.68
C MET A 133 -0.54 5.92 23.95
N ALA A 134 -0.84 6.46 25.13
CA ALA A 134 -0.46 7.84 25.50
C ALA A 134 1.07 8.02 25.54
N LYS A 135 1.78 7.12 26.23
CA LYS A 135 3.23 7.18 26.47
C LYS A 135 3.88 5.80 26.24
N PRO A 136 4.00 5.32 24.99
CA PRO A 136 4.63 4.04 24.70
C PRO A 136 6.16 4.13 24.91
N TYR A 137 6.81 2.97 24.99
CA TYR A 137 8.27 2.87 24.92
C TYR A 137 8.78 3.29 23.53
N ALA A 138 8.09 2.86 22.48
CA ALA A 138 8.42 3.18 21.09
C ALA A 138 7.17 3.41 20.24
N TYR A 139 7.29 4.32 19.28
CA TYR A 139 6.41 4.48 18.13
C TYR A 139 7.02 3.76 16.95
N ILE A 140 6.21 3.01 16.19
CA ILE A 140 6.63 2.18 15.08
C ILE A 140 5.81 2.57 13.86
N PHE A 141 6.46 2.70 12.71
CA PHE A 141 5.84 3.05 11.44
C PHE A 141 6.35 2.13 10.34
N LYS A 142 5.46 1.60 9.52
CA LYS A 142 5.83 0.89 8.31
C LYS A 142 6.47 1.86 7.31
N TYR A 143 7.38 1.34 6.50
CA TYR A 143 8.09 2.13 5.48
C TYR A 143 7.91 1.44 4.13
N GLU A 144 6.82 1.79 3.43
CA GLU A 144 6.33 1.05 2.25
C GLU A 144 6.05 1.96 1.04
N THR A 145 5.98 3.29 1.27
CA THR A 145 5.47 4.22 0.26
C THR A 145 6.27 5.52 0.21
N LEU A 146 6.10 6.30 -0.87
CA LEU A 146 6.73 7.61 -1.00
C LEU A 146 6.35 8.58 0.14
N ARG A 147 5.14 8.47 0.67
CA ARG A 147 4.71 9.28 1.83
C ARG A 147 5.43 8.92 3.12
N ASP A 148 5.92 7.69 3.25
CA ASP A 148 6.76 7.32 4.38
C ASP A 148 8.15 7.94 4.28
N VAL A 149 8.66 8.17 3.05
CA VAL A 149 9.89 8.94 2.81
C VAL A 149 9.70 10.40 3.25
N GLU A 150 8.58 11.03 2.87
CA GLU A 150 8.24 12.40 3.30
C GLU A 150 8.11 12.50 4.82
N PHE A 151 7.47 11.50 5.44
CA PHE A 151 7.32 11.42 6.88
C PHE A 151 8.68 11.29 7.59
N LEU A 152 9.53 10.36 7.13
CA LEU A 152 10.89 10.18 7.64
C LEU A 152 11.70 11.48 7.52
N SER A 153 11.70 12.11 6.34
CA SER A 153 12.38 13.40 6.12
C SER A 153 11.91 14.46 7.12
N THR A 154 10.59 14.52 7.37
CA THR A 154 10.03 15.46 8.35
C THR A 154 10.49 15.14 9.78
N LEU A 155 10.53 13.87 10.17
CA LEU A 155 11.04 13.45 11.48
C LEU A 155 12.50 13.86 11.67
N LEU A 156 13.36 13.56 10.69
CA LEU A 156 14.81 13.87 10.75
C LEU A 156 15.04 15.39 10.79
N ASN A 157 14.34 16.16 9.98
CA ASN A 157 14.42 17.64 9.99
C ASN A 157 14.00 18.23 11.33
N LYS A 158 13.02 17.64 11.99
CA LYS A 158 12.58 18.02 13.35
C LYS A 158 13.46 17.40 14.45
N LYS A 159 14.59 16.78 14.07
CA LYS A 159 15.61 16.23 15.00
C LYS A 159 15.13 15.03 15.81
N PHE A 160 14.11 14.32 15.41
CA PHE A 160 13.79 13.03 16.01
C PHE A 160 14.93 12.04 15.73
N LYS A 161 15.28 11.28 16.74
CA LYS A 161 16.19 10.14 16.62
C LYS A 161 15.39 8.94 16.16
N VAL A 162 15.53 8.62 14.88
CA VAL A 162 14.81 7.52 14.21
C VAL A 162 15.77 6.37 13.99
N ARG A 163 15.29 5.15 14.22
CA ARG A 163 15.98 3.90 13.86
C ARG A 163 15.21 3.21 12.74
N SER A 164 15.91 2.38 11.97
CA SER A 164 15.32 1.47 10.99
C SER A 164 15.72 0.05 11.31
N SER A 165 14.78 -0.90 11.21
CA SER A 165 15.09 -2.31 11.34
C SER A 165 15.57 -2.89 10.02
N GLU A 166 16.74 -3.55 10.02
CA GLU A 166 17.29 -4.24 8.84
C GLU A 166 16.63 -5.62 8.60
N LYS A 167 15.89 -6.12 9.60
CA LYS A 167 15.26 -7.44 9.56
C LYS A 167 13.81 -7.35 9.97
N ALA A 168 13.01 -8.28 9.46
CA ALA A 168 11.62 -8.44 9.90
C ALA A 168 11.55 -8.79 11.39
N PHE A 169 10.50 -8.31 12.06
CA PHE A 169 10.24 -8.60 13.48
C PHE A 169 8.73 -8.62 13.76
N THR A 170 8.36 -9.18 14.91
CA THR A 170 6.97 -9.18 15.39
C THR A 170 6.96 -8.61 16.80
N VAL A 171 6.05 -7.69 17.09
CA VAL A 171 5.82 -7.14 18.43
C VAL A 171 4.34 -6.86 18.65
N GLY A 172 3.82 -7.29 19.81
CA GLY A 172 2.41 -7.16 20.13
C GLY A 172 1.49 -7.86 19.13
N GLY A 173 1.92 -9.01 18.60
CA GLY A 173 1.19 -9.77 17.59
C GLY A 173 1.19 -9.16 16.19
N GLN A 174 1.84 -8.01 15.98
CA GLN A 174 1.94 -7.34 14.68
C GLN A 174 3.30 -7.60 14.04
N SER A 175 3.30 -8.04 12.77
CA SER A 175 4.52 -8.25 11.98
C SER A 175 4.94 -6.99 11.21
N PHE A 176 6.25 -6.78 11.14
CA PHE A 176 6.88 -5.64 10.50
C PHE A 176 8.02 -6.11 9.59
N GLU A 177 8.09 -5.51 8.40
CA GLU A 177 9.10 -5.82 7.41
C GLU A 177 10.40 -5.01 7.61
N PRO A 178 11.54 -5.41 7.00
CA PRO A 178 12.75 -4.59 6.95
C PRO A 178 12.44 -3.18 6.46
N GLY A 179 13.17 -2.19 6.99
CA GLY A 179 12.92 -0.77 6.70
C GLY A 179 11.97 -0.10 7.70
N THR A 180 11.23 -0.86 8.50
CA THR A 180 10.32 -0.31 9.52
C THR A 180 11.01 0.72 10.41
N LEU A 181 10.39 1.89 10.58
CA LEU A 181 10.91 2.99 11.38
C LEU A 181 10.50 2.83 12.84
N ILE A 182 11.45 3.03 13.74
CA ILE A 182 11.28 2.89 15.19
C ILE A 182 11.80 4.16 15.87
N VAL A 183 10.92 4.82 16.63
CA VAL A 183 11.22 6.06 17.36
C VAL A 183 11.03 5.79 18.85
N THR A 184 12.13 5.52 19.55
CA THR A 184 12.09 5.19 20.98
C THR A 184 12.06 6.46 21.83
N ARG A 185 11.31 6.42 22.93
CA ARG A 185 11.22 7.53 23.89
C ARG A 185 12.58 7.91 24.45
N ARG A 186 13.34 6.93 24.97
CA ARG A 186 14.64 7.15 25.60
C ARG A 186 15.63 7.99 24.77
N ASN A 187 15.59 7.83 23.46
CA ASN A 187 16.48 8.57 22.59
C ASN A 187 15.98 9.96 22.21
N ASN A 188 14.75 10.31 22.60
CA ASN A 188 14.07 11.58 22.30
C ASN A 188 13.61 12.29 23.57
N GLU A 189 14.14 11.97 24.74
CA GLU A 189 13.78 12.53 26.05
C GLU A 189 14.00 14.05 26.14
N SER A 190 14.92 14.59 25.37
CA SER A 190 15.19 16.02 25.31
C SER A 190 14.09 16.83 24.59
N MET A 191 13.14 16.16 23.93
CA MET A 191 12.01 16.81 23.26
C MET A 191 10.84 16.94 24.23
N ALA A 192 10.56 18.16 24.70
CA ALA A 192 9.53 18.43 25.71
C ALA A 192 8.14 17.85 25.36
N ASP A 193 7.74 17.95 24.07
CA ASP A 193 6.43 17.52 23.57
C ASP A 193 6.51 16.28 22.67
N PHE A 194 7.44 15.37 22.95
CA PHE A 194 7.73 14.20 22.10
C PHE A 194 6.48 13.45 21.64
N ASP A 195 5.60 13.05 22.57
CA ASP A 195 4.41 12.27 22.25
C ASP A 195 3.40 13.05 21.40
N THR A 196 3.17 14.31 21.74
CA THR A 196 2.24 15.17 21.01
C THR A 196 2.78 15.46 19.62
N ALA A 197 4.07 15.78 19.51
CA ALA A 197 4.70 16.12 18.24
C ALA A 197 4.70 14.93 17.25
N ILE A 198 5.09 13.73 17.70
CA ILE A 198 5.14 12.56 16.80
C ILE A 198 3.74 12.12 16.35
N LYS A 199 2.73 12.18 17.25
CA LYS A 199 1.33 11.86 16.90
C LYS A 199 0.75 12.89 15.94
N ALA A 200 0.99 14.17 16.17
CA ALA A 200 0.54 15.23 15.28
C ALA A 200 1.13 15.10 13.88
N LEU A 201 2.43 14.81 13.77
CA LEU A 201 3.10 14.55 12.49
C LEU A 201 2.55 13.32 11.77
N ALA A 202 2.34 12.22 12.49
CA ALA A 202 1.79 11.01 11.91
C ALA A 202 0.37 11.23 11.38
N ASN A 203 -0.47 11.96 12.12
CA ASN A 203 -1.83 12.31 11.69
C ASN A 203 -1.83 13.26 10.49
N ASP A 204 -0.98 14.31 10.50
CA ASP A 204 -0.83 15.25 9.38
C ASP A 204 -0.45 14.52 8.08
N LYS A 205 0.47 13.56 8.18
CA LYS A 205 0.91 12.75 7.03
C LYS A 205 0.05 11.51 6.75
N GLY A 206 -1.00 11.27 7.55
CA GLY A 206 -1.87 10.11 7.41
C GLY A 206 -1.12 8.79 7.63
N ARG A 207 -0.17 8.74 8.57
CA ARG A 207 0.61 7.54 8.89
C ARG A 207 0.00 6.79 10.06
N LYS A 208 -0.19 5.47 9.87
CA LYS A 208 -0.64 4.58 10.94
C LYS A 208 0.46 4.47 11.99
N ILE A 209 0.08 4.71 13.24
CA ILE A 209 0.95 4.56 14.40
C ILE A 209 0.76 3.17 15.00
N TYR A 210 1.84 2.44 15.17
CA TYR A 210 1.92 1.26 16.03
C TYR A 210 2.77 1.60 17.24
N THR A 211 2.55 0.92 18.35
CA THR A 211 3.26 1.21 19.60
C THR A 211 3.76 -0.06 20.28
N SER A 212 4.83 0.06 21.05
CA SER A 212 5.31 -0.99 21.94
C SER A 212 5.52 -0.42 23.34
N THR A 213 5.23 -1.23 24.37
CA THR A 213 5.50 -0.92 25.78
C THR A 213 6.93 -1.23 26.19
N THR A 214 7.67 -1.96 25.37
CA THR A 214 9.02 -2.47 25.67
C THR A 214 9.92 -2.40 24.44
N GLY A 215 11.23 -2.49 24.63
CA GLY A 215 12.23 -2.62 23.57
C GLY A 215 12.45 -4.04 23.08
N PHE A 216 11.83 -5.04 23.73
CA PHE A 216 11.88 -6.45 23.34
C PHE A 216 10.78 -6.77 22.35
N VAL A 217 11.08 -7.67 21.42
CA VAL A 217 10.12 -8.11 20.39
C VAL A 217 9.72 -9.56 20.60
N ASP A 218 8.53 -9.94 20.12
CA ASP A 218 8.05 -11.33 20.23
C ASP A 218 8.86 -12.28 19.36
N LYS A 219 9.29 -11.78 18.19
CA LYS A 219 10.14 -12.51 17.24
C LYS A 219 11.01 -11.52 16.45
N GLY A 220 12.27 -11.88 16.24
CA GLY A 220 13.22 -11.05 15.49
C GLY A 220 14.30 -10.45 16.37
N LYS A 221 14.73 -9.23 16.05
CA LYS A 221 15.80 -8.50 16.77
C LYS A 221 15.21 -7.34 17.56
N ASP A 222 15.55 -7.26 18.84
CA ASP A 222 15.13 -6.19 19.74
C ASP A 222 15.57 -4.80 19.27
N PHE A 223 14.84 -3.76 19.69
CA PHE A 223 15.05 -2.38 19.24
C PHE A 223 16.42 -1.81 19.63
N GLY A 224 17.13 -2.44 20.57
CA GLY A 224 18.48 -2.09 20.95
C GLY A 224 19.58 -2.86 20.22
N SER A 225 19.24 -3.81 19.37
CA SER A 225 20.21 -4.65 18.65
C SER A 225 20.94 -3.89 17.55
N GLY A 226 22.11 -4.41 17.12
CA GLY A 226 22.89 -3.87 16.00
C GLY A 226 22.17 -3.90 14.66
N SER A 227 21.11 -4.73 14.50
CA SER A 227 20.25 -4.76 13.30
C SER A 227 19.15 -3.71 13.32
N VAL A 228 19.10 -2.83 14.32
CA VAL A 228 18.18 -1.69 14.41
C VAL A 228 19.01 -0.41 14.50
N ALA A 229 19.44 0.07 13.34
CA ALA A 229 20.40 1.15 13.21
C ALA A 229 19.75 2.54 13.22
N TYR A 230 20.49 3.54 13.74
CA TYR A 230 20.06 4.93 13.61
C TYR A 230 20.17 5.42 12.18
N LEU A 231 19.14 6.12 11.74
CA LEU A 231 19.17 6.88 10.51
C LEU A 231 19.83 8.23 10.77
N LYS A 232 20.71 8.62 9.85
CA LYS A 232 21.40 9.91 9.86
C LYS A 232 20.71 10.84 8.87
N ALA A 233 20.52 12.12 9.24
CA ALA A 233 20.09 13.18 8.33
C ALA A 233 21.24 13.60 7.43
#